data_90b56a6bfc0c7b5465e8498b2a463c05
#
_entry.id   90b56a6bfc0c7b5465e8498b2a463c05
#
_cell.length_a   1.000
_cell.length_b   1.000
_cell.length_c   1.000
_cell.angle_alpha   90.00
_cell.angle_beta   90.00
_cell.angle_gamma   90.00
#
_symmetry.space_group_name_H-M   'P 1'
#
loop_
_entity.id
_entity.type
_entity.pdbx_description
1 polymer ?
#
loop_
_entity_poly.entity_id
_entity_poly.type
_entity_poly.pdbx_seq_one_letter_code
_entity_poly.pdbx_strand_id
1 'polypeptide(L)'
;VILIGVGKTVFIDKFLGADSSSVESVKEKIEKYNLSIARIPDLKELIYVLTIGFGITGISHLIADNIAPYLLNNFPILEKYSLTSSFFWLIVMATTFGVILSFTRLRDLEGVGASKIGTIFIYILVATIGLQMNLFTVFDNPGLFLIGLIWISVHVILLFIVAILIKAPYFFVAVGS
;
A
#
# COMPACT_ATOMS: atom_id res chain seq x y z
N VAL A 1 -5.39 7.95 10.47
CA VAL A 1 -4.45 7.63 11.56
C VAL A 1 -3.16 8.43 11.40
N ILE A 2 -2.48 8.38 10.26
CA ILE A 2 -1.19 9.06 10.01
C ILE A 2 -1.25 10.56 10.37
N LEU A 3 -2.28 11.27 9.95
CA LEU A 3 -2.42 12.71 10.22
C LEU A 3 -2.52 13.05 11.72
N ILE A 4 -3.07 12.16 12.54
CA ILE A 4 -3.20 12.37 13.99
C ILE A 4 -1.82 12.33 14.67
N GLY A 5 -0.90 11.53 14.13
CA GLY A 5 0.43 11.31 14.70
C GLY A 5 1.51 12.31 14.28
N VAL A 6 1.25 13.20 13.31
CA VAL A 6 2.25 14.15 12.85
C VAL A 6 2.74 15.03 14.00
N GLY A 7 4.02 14.92 14.36
CA GLY A 7 4.65 15.66 15.44
C GLY A 7 4.26 15.24 16.88
N LYS A 8 3.42 14.20 17.05
CA LYS A 8 2.93 13.76 18.37
C LYS A 8 3.17 12.28 18.65
N THR A 9 4.02 11.61 17.89
CA THR A 9 4.27 10.16 18.01
C THR A 9 4.68 9.76 19.41
N VAL A 10 5.63 10.48 20.03
CA VAL A 10 6.12 10.19 21.39
C VAL A 10 5.01 10.32 22.43
N PHE A 11 4.14 11.31 22.29
CA PHE A 11 3.00 11.50 23.20
C PHE A 11 2.00 10.35 23.07
N ILE A 12 1.71 9.93 21.83
CA ILE A 12 0.77 8.85 21.55
C ILE A 12 1.35 7.52 22.04
N ASP A 13 2.64 7.23 21.80
CA ASP A 13 3.30 6.02 22.29
C ASP A 13 3.26 5.92 23.81
N LYS A 14 3.48 7.05 24.51
CA LYS A 14 3.34 7.12 25.97
C LYS A 14 1.89 6.85 26.41
N PHE A 15 0.90 7.35 25.68
CA PHE A 15 -0.52 7.10 25.98
C PHE A 15 -0.90 5.63 25.72
N LEU A 16 -0.34 5.01 24.67
CA LEU A 16 -0.54 3.59 24.36
C LEU A 16 0.24 2.66 25.32
N GLY A 17 1.13 3.19 26.14
CA GLY A 17 2.03 2.40 26.98
C GLY A 17 2.98 1.52 26.14
N ALA A 18 3.32 1.96 24.95
CA ALA A 18 4.09 1.22 23.97
C ALA A 18 5.60 1.44 24.13
N ASP A 19 6.38 0.38 23.91
CA ASP A 19 7.84 0.45 23.84
C ASP A 19 8.29 0.71 22.41
N SER A 20 8.84 1.89 22.16
CA SER A 20 9.31 2.31 20.84
C SER A 20 10.65 1.68 20.43
N SER A 21 11.30 0.91 21.31
CA SER A 21 12.61 0.28 21.04
C SER A 21 12.57 -0.65 19.83
N SER A 22 11.46 -1.35 19.63
CA SER A 22 11.25 -2.20 18.46
C SER A 22 11.23 -1.42 17.16
N VAL A 23 10.65 -0.22 17.15
CA VAL A 23 10.62 0.67 15.97
C VAL A 23 12.01 1.18 15.65
N GLU A 24 12.77 1.60 16.69
CA GLU A 24 14.14 2.07 16.53
C GLU A 24 15.05 0.98 15.96
N SER A 25 14.93 -0.26 16.46
CA SER A 25 15.69 -1.40 15.95
C SER A 25 15.39 -1.72 14.48
N VAL A 26 14.12 -1.64 14.08
CA VAL A 26 13.70 -1.85 12.68
C VAL A 26 14.24 -0.72 11.80
N LYS A 27 14.12 0.53 12.25
CA LYS A 27 14.65 1.70 11.53
C LYS A 27 16.15 1.59 11.31
N GLU A 28 16.92 1.26 12.34
CA GLU A 28 18.37 1.06 12.24
C GLU A 28 18.75 -0.05 11.26
N LYS A 29 18.03 -1.18 11.26
CA LYS A 29 18.26 -2.27 10.30
C LYS A 29 17.98 -1.84 8.87
N ILE A 30 16.88 -1.13 8.64
CA ILE A 30 16.52 -0.61 7.31
C ILE A 30 17.56 0.41 6.84
N GLU A 31 17.97 1.32 7.72
CA GLU A 31 18.97 2.34 7.39
C GLU A 31 20.33 1.70 7.04
N LYS A 32 20.80 0.75 7.85
CA LYS A 32 22.02 -0.02 7.55
C LYS A 32 21.92 -0.77 6.22
N TYR A 33 20.79 -1.40 5.96
CA TYR A 33 20.57 -2.08 4.68
C TYR A 33 20.62 -1.09 3.52
N ASN A 34 19.87 0.02 3.60
CA ASN A 34 19.83 1.03 2.56
C ASN A 34 21.22 1.61 2.29
N LEU A 35 21.99 1.90 3.33
CA LEU A 35 23.38 2.38 3.19
C LEU A 35 24.29 1.35 2.53
N SER A 36 24.07 0.06 2.80
CA SER A 36 24.90 -1.02 2.23
C SER A 36 24.71 -1.22 0.74
N ILE A 37 23.52 -0.88 0.22
CA ILE A 37 23.16 -1.04 -1.21
C ILE A 37 23.12 0.28 -1.97
N ALA A 38 23.19 1.43 -1.25
CA ALA A 38 23.08 2.76 -1.85
C ALA A 38 24.20 2.99 -2.89
N ARG A 39 23.80 3.39 -4.08
CA ARG A 39 24.71 3.72 -5.17
C ARG A 39 24.10 4.81 -6.05
N ILE A 40 24.96 5.47 -6.82
CA ILE A 40 24.51 6.46 -7.80
C ILE A 40 23.81 5.70 -8.94
N PRO A 41 22.53 5.98 -9.23
CA PRO A 41 21.80 5.27 -10.27
C PRO A 41 22.42 5.57 -11.65
N ASP A 42 22.71 4.51 -12.41
CA ASP A 42 22.99 4.60 -13.83
C ASP A 42 21.70 4.50 -14.65
N LEU A 43 21.70 5.08 -15.85
CA LEU A 43 20.55 5.02 -16.75
C LEU A 43 20.08 3.58 -17.01
N LYS A 44 21.02 2.66 -17.17
CA LYS A 44 20.75 1.24 -17.35
C LYS A 44 19.97 0.63 -16.19
N GLU A 45 20.33 0.97 -14.96
CA GLU A 45 19.65 0.47 -13.75
C GLU A 45 18.25 1.06 -13.61
N LEU A 46 18.06 2.35 -13.96
CA LEU A 46 16.73 2.96 -14.00
C LEU A 46 15.83 2.29 -15.04
N ILE A 47 16.38 1.96 -16.21
CA ILE A 47 15.65 1.21 -17.25
C ILE A 47 15.28 -0.19 -16.73
N TYR A 48 16.15 -0.87 -15.99
CA TYR A 48 15.82 -2.16 -15.40
C TYR A 48 14.66 -2.06 -14.40
N VAL A 49 14.66 -1.07 -13.52
CA VAL A 49 13.54 -0.85 -12.58
C VAL A 49 12.23 -0.68 -13.34
N LEU A 50 12.22 0.18 -14.36
CA LEU A 50 11.02 0.43 -15.17
C LEU A 50 10.58 -0.82 -15.95
N THR A 51 11.54 -1.53 -16.57
CA THR A 51 11.25 -2.74 -17.35
C THR A 51 10.65 -3.84 -16.48
N ILE A 52 11.18 -4.04 -15.27
CA ILE A 52 10.64 -5.01 -14.32
C ILE A 52 9.24 -4.59 -13.86
N GLY A 53 9.05 -3.32 -13.48
CA GLY A 53 7.75 -2.81 -13.04
C GLY A 53 6.68 -2.94 -14.11
N PHE A 54 6.94 -2.46 -15.32
CA PHE A 54 5.99 -2.58 -16.44
C PHE A 54 5.82 -4.02 -16.90
N GLY A 55 6.89 -4.83 -16.89
CA GLY A 55 6.83 -6.25 -17.26
C GLY A 55 5.92 -7.04 -16.32
N ILE A 56 6.08 -6.87 -15.00
CA ILE A 56 5.20 -7.49 -13.99
C ILE A 56 3.76 -7.02 -14.17
N THR A 57 3.56 -5.73 -14.38
CA THR A 57 2.21 -5.17 -14.59
C THR A 57 1.58 -5.78 -15.84
N GLY A 58 2.33 -5.88 -16.95
CA GLY A 58 1.85 -6.51 -18.19
C GLY A 58 1.48 -7.98 -18.00
N ILE A 59 2.33 -8.77 -17.33
CA ILE A 59 2.03 -10.18 -17.02
C ILE A 59 0.80 -10.27 -16.11
N SER A 60 0.68 -9.39 -15.12
CA SER A 60 -0.46 -9.37 -14.20
C SER A 60 -1.77 -9.05 -14.93
N HIS A 61 -1.74 -8.14 -15.92
CA HIS A 61 -2.88 -7.86 -16.79
C HIS A 61 -3.27 -9.10 -17.60
N LEU A 62 -2.31 -9.75 -18.27
CA LEU A 62 -2.58 -10.95 -19.05
C LEU A 62 -3.25 -12.05 -18.21
N ILE A 63 -2.79 -12.24 -16.97
CA ILE A 63 -3.37 -13.21 -16.06
C ILE A 63 -4.77 -12.78 -15.60
N ALA A 64 -4.95 -11.52 -15.20
CA ALA A 64 -6.21 -10.97 -14.72
C ALA A 64 -7.30 -11.04 -15.79
N ASP A 65 -6.96 -10.71 -17.03
CA ASP A 65 -7.89 -10.71 -18.17
C ASP A 65 -8.33 -12.11 -18.60
N ASN A 66 -7.63 -13.15 -18.15
CA ASN A 66 -8.05 -14.54 -18.34
C ASN A 66 -8.81 -15.08 -17.11
N ILE A 67 -8.35 -14.78 -15.90
CA ILE A 67 -8.98 -15.30 -14.67
C ILE A 67 -10.35 -14.68 -14.44
N ALA A 68 -10.53 -13.38 -14.59
CA ALA A 68 -11.77 -12.71 -14.27
C ALA A 68 -12.95 -13.19 -15.12
N PRO A 69 -12.87 -13.28 -16.47
CA PRO A 69 -13.94 -13.84 -17.28
C PRO A 69 -14.17 -15.32 -17.02
N TYR A 70 -13.12 -16.11 -16.75
CA TYR A 70 -13.27 -17.52 -16.39
C TYR A 70 -14.10 -17.70 -15.13
N LEU A 71 -13.85 -16.88 -14.09
CA LEU A 71 -14.60 -16.92 -12.84
C LEU A 71 -16.05 -16.45 -13.04
N LEU A 72 -16.23 -15.39 -13.83
CA LEU A 72 -17.59 -14.88 -14.12
C LEU A 72 -18.45 -15.94 -14.81
N ASN A 73 -17.88 -16.65 -15.78
CA ASN A 73 -18.61 -17.66 -16.57
C ASN A 73 -18.89 -18.94 -15.79
N ASN A 74 -17.95 -19.38 -14.94
CA ASN A 74 -18.08 -20.67 -14.25
C ASN A 74 -18.66 -20.55 -12.82
N PHE A 75 -18.46 -19.38 -12.18
CA PHE A 75 -18.86 -19.14 -10.80
C PHE A 75 -19.50 -17.74 -10.62
N PRO A 76 -20.67 -17.46 -11.23
CA PRO A 76 -21.29 -16.13 -11.21
C PRO A 76 -21.53 -15.59 -9.78
N ILE A 77 -21.72 -16.48 -8.80
CA ILE A 77 -21.94 -16.09 -7.40
C ILE A 77 -20.76 -15.26 -6.82
N LEU A 78 -19.56 -15.40 -7.38
CA LEU A 78 -18.37 -14.68 -6.96
C LEU A 78 -18.38 -13.20 -7.36
N GLU A 79 -19.27 -12.79 -8.27
CA GLU A 79 -19.49 -11.39 -8.65
C GLU A 79 -19.92 -10.56 -7.43
N LYS A 80 -20.76 -11.12 -6.57
CA LYS A 80 -21.19 -10.48 -5.31
C LYS A 80 -20.03 -10.10 -4.40
N TYR A 81 -18.90 -10.79 -4.50
CA TYR A 81 -17.69 -10.54 -3.71
C TYR A 81 -16.61 -9.79 -4.50
N SER A 82 -16.94 -9.26 -5.68
CA SER A 82 -15.99 -8.58 -6.59
C SER A 82 -14.81 -9.45 -7.05
N LEU A 83 -14.89 -10.77 -6.87
CA LEU A 83 -13.82 -11.70 -7.26
C LEU A 83 -13.79 -11.99 -8.77
N THR A 84 -14.75 -11.46 -9.53
CA THR A 84 -14.78 -11.51 -11.00
C THR A 84 -14.19 -10.24 -11.64
N SER A 85 -13.68 -9.30 -10.84
CA SER A 85 -13.09 -8.06 -11.32
C SER A 85 -11.66 -8.29 -11.81
N SER A 86 -11.35 -7.90 -13.06
CA SER A 86 -9.98 -7.92 -13.59
C SER A 86 -9.05 -7.02 -12.76
N PHE A 87 -9.54 -5.88 -12.27
CA PHE A 87 -8.74 -4.98 -11.43
C PHE A 87 -8.33 -5.62 -10.10
N PHE A 88 -9.24 -6.40 -9.49
CA PHE A 88 -8.89 -7.16 -8.27
C PHE A 88 -7.74 -8.13 -8.53
N TRP A 89 -7.84 -8.93 -9.59
CA TRP A 89 -6.81 -9.91 -9.93
C TRP A 89 -5.50 -9.27 -10.38
N LEU A 90 -5.57 -8.13 -11.07
CA LEU A 90 -4.39 -7.33 -11.41
C LEU A 90 -3.58 -6.97 -10.15
N ILE A 91 -4.25 -6.43 -9.13
CA ILE A 91 -3.59 -6.05 -7.87
C ILE A 91 -3.01 -7.27 -7.17
N VAL A 92 -3.80 -8.35 -7.05
CA VAL A 92 -3.35 -9.59 -6.40
C VAL A 92 -2.11 -10.15 -7.09
N MET A 93 -2.11 -10.25 -8.42
CA MET A 93 -0.98 -10.79 -9.17
C MET A 93 0.24 -9.88 -9.10
N ALA A 94 0.07 -8.56 -9.31
CA ALA A 94 1.18 -7.62 -9.22
C ALA A 94 1.82 -7.62 -7.83
N THR A 95 1.02 -7.66 -6.78
CA THR A 95 1.51 -7.74 -5.39
C THR A 95 2.24 -9.05 -5.14
N THR A 96 1.67 -10.18 -5.58
CA THR A 96 2.28 -11.50 -5.43
C THR A 96 3.63 -11.58 -6.13
N PHE A 97 3.73 -11.11 -7.36
CA PHE A 97 5.01 -11.04 -8.09
C PHE A 97 5.99 -10.09 -7.41
N GLY A 98 5.54 -8.94 -6.92
CA GLY A 98 6.38 -8.01 -6.16
C GLY A 98 6.97 -8.67 -4.91
N VAL A 99 6.15 -9.41 -4.16
CA VAL A 99 6.62 -10.17 -2.97
C VAL A 99 7.60 -11.26 -3.37
N ILE A 100 7.33 -12.05 -4.41
CA ILE A 100 8.24 -13.09 -4.89
C ILE A 100 9.59 -12.48 -5.27
N LEU A 101 9.58 -11.38 -6.02
CA LEU A 101 10.82 -10.72 -6.46
C LEU A 101 11.60 -10.10 -5.30
N SER A 102 10.94 -9.72 -4.21
CA SER A 102 11.62 -9.20 -3.02
C SER A 102 12.55 -10.22 -2.34
N PHE A 103 12.35 -11.52 -2.59
CA PHE A 103 13.25 -12.59 -2.14
C PHE A 103 14.42 -12.84 -3.08
N THR A 104 14.49 -12.15 -4.20
CA THR A 104 15.56 -12.27 -5.18
C THR A 104 16.57 -11.13 -5.04
N ARG A 105 17.66 -11.17 -5.82
CA ARG A 105 18.65 -10.07 -5.91
C ARG A 105 18.06 -8.75 -6.47
N LEU A 106 16.85 -8.81 -7.05
CA LEU A 106 16.18 -7.62 -7.56
C LEU A 106 15.82 -6.61 -6.48
N ARG A 107 15.72 -7.04 -5.22
CA ARG A 107 15.56 -6.13 -4.07
C ARG A 107 16.69 -5.11 -3.95
N ASP A 108 17.91 -5.44 -4.46
CA ASP A 108 19.06 -4.54 -4.39
C ASP A 108 18.92 -3.33 -5.34
N LEU A 109 17.91 -3.34 -6.24
CA LEU A 109 17.50 -2.17 -7.02
C LEU A 109 16.93 -1.04 -6.15
N GLU A 110 16.60 -1.32 -4.88
CA GLU A 110 16.30 -0.28 -3.91
C GLU A 110 17.48 0.67 -3.72
N GLY A 111 18.71 0.20 -3.86
CA GLY A 111 19.91 1.01 -3.79
C GLY A 111 20.00 2.12 -4.86
N VAL A 112 19.27 1.97 -5.97
CA VAL A 112 19.14 3.01 -7.02
C VAL A 112 17.80 3.76 -6.92
N GLY A 113 17.02 3.52 -5.89
CA GLY A 113 15.78 4.23 -5.60
C GLY A 113 14.53 3.64 -6.26
N ALA A 114 14.43 2.32 -6.39
CA ALA A 114 13.26 1.67 -6.95
C ALA A 114 11.96 2.06 -6.24
N SER A 115 11.95 2.16 -4.90
CA SER A 115 10.78 2.60 -4.13
C SER A 115 10.43 4.07 -4.39
N LYS A 116 11.42 4.94 -4.65
CA LYS A 116 11.16 6.34 -5.00
C LYS A 116 10.44 6.44 -6.34
N ILE A 117 10.85 5.64 -7.32
CA ILE A 117 10.18 5.55 -8.62
C ILE A 117 8.75 5.02 -8.44
N GLY A 118 8.57 3.95 -7.65
CA GLY A 118 7.26 3.43 -7.29
C GLY A 118 6.36 4.49 -6.64
N THR A 119 6.90 5.29 -5.74
CA THR A 119 6.16 6.39 -5.09
C THR A 119 5.69 7.44 -6.11
N ILE A 120 6.49 7.77 -7.12
CA ILE A 120 6.07 8.68 -8.20
C ILE A 120 4.84 8.11 -8.91
N PHE A 121 4.84 6.82 -9.25
CA PHE A 121 3.68 6.17 -9.89
C PHE A 121 2.45 6.14 -8.98
N ILE A 122 2.62 5.96 -7.66
CA ILE A 122 1.51 6.07 -6.71
C ILE A 122 0.92 7.48 -6.73
N TYR A 123 1.72 8.54 -6.75
CA TYR A 123 1.21 9.91 -6.85
C TYR A 123 0.47 10.16 -8.17
N ILE A 124 0.98 9.63 -9.28
CA ILE A 124 0.30 9.71 -10.59
C ILE A 124 -1.05 8.98 -10.50
N LEU A 125 -1.09 7.78 -9.93
CA LEU A 125 -2.32 7.01 -9.73
C LEU A 125 -3.34 7.80 -8.90
N VAL A 126 -2.93 8.34 -7.74
CA VAL A 126 -3.82 9.12 -6.87
C VAL A 126 -4.34 10.37 -7.59
N ALA A 127 -3.47 11.07 -8.32
CA ALA A 127 -3.88 12.23 -9.13
C ALA A 127 -4.90 11.83 -10.21
N THR A 128 -4.67 10.72 -10.92
CA THR A 128 -5.59 10.21 -11.94
C THR A 128 -6.96 9.86 -11.37
N ILE A 129 -6.99 9.19 -10.21
CA ILE A 129 -8.24 8.89 -9.51
C ILE A 129 -8.94 10.19 -9.10
N GLY A 130 -8.19 11.14 -8.52
CA GLY A 130 -8.74 12.44 -8.10
C GLY A 130 -9.35 13.23 -9.26
N LEU A 131 -8.73 13.19 -10.45
CA LEU A 131 -9.26 13.85 -11.65
C LEU A 131 -10.57 13.21 -12.17
N GLN A 132 -10.80 11.93 -11.89
CA GLN A 132 -12.03 11.23 -12.28
C GLN A 132 -13.16 11.41 -11.27
N MET A 133 -12.85 11.88 -10.05
CA MET A 133 -13.85 12.07 -9.00
C MET A 133 -14.69 13.32 -9.26
N ASN A 134 -16.01 13.14 -9.27
CA ASN A 134 -16.95 14.27 -9.24
C ASN A 134 -17.22 14.68 -7.79
N LEU A 135 -16.53 15.72 -7.31
CA LEU A 135 -16.68 16.22 -5.94
C LEU A 135 -18.09 16.77 -5.65
N PHE A 136 -18.82 17.19 -6.67
CA PHE A 136 -20.20 17.70 -6.48
C PHE A 136 -21.17 16.59 -6.09
N THR A 137 -20.87 15.33 -6.42
CA THR A 137 -21.70 14.17 -6.01
C THR A 137 -21.83 14.03 -4.48
N VAL A 138 -20.91 14.62 -3.72
CA VAL A 138 -20.98 14.67 -2.25
C VAL A 138 -22.21 15.48 -1.81
N PHE A 139 -22.55 16.55 -2.53
CA PHE A 139 -23.71 17.39 -2.24
C PHE A 139 -25.01 16.73 -2.69
N ASP A 140 -24.97 15.91 -3.75
CA ASP A 140 -26.13 15.18 -4.25
C ASP A 140 -26.54 14.02 -3.32
N ASN A 141 -25.53 13.38 -2.68
CA ASN A 141 -25.72 12.21 -1.81
C ASN A 141 -24.94 12.33 -0.49
N PRO A 142 -25.29 13.30 0.39
CA PRO A 142 -24.56 13.52 1.63
C PRO A 142 -24.62 12.33 2.59
N GLY A 143 -25.65 11.49 2.50
CA GLY A 143 -25.80 10.28 3.29
C GLY A 143 -24.71 9.25 3.04
N LEU A 144 -24.25 9.08 1.80
CA LEU A 144 -23.14 8.18 1.46
C LEU A 144 -21.82 8.67 2.03
N PHE A 145 -21.60 9.97 1.99
CA PHE A 145 -20.42 10.58 2.60
C PHE A 145 -20.40 10.37 4.12
N LEU A 146 -21.55 10.52 4.77
CA LEU A 146 -21.71 10.32 6.21
C LEU A 146 -21.43 8.86 6.60
N ILE A 147 -21.92 7.90 5.82
CA ILE A 147 -21.64 6.47 6.03
C ILE A 147 -20.13 6.20 5.90
N GLY A 148 -19.47 6.77 4.89
CA GLY A 148 -18.02 6.65 4.73
C GLY A 148 -17.24 7.22 5.91
N LEU A 149 -17.66 8.38 6.43
CA LEU A 149 -17.06 9.02 7.60
C LEU A 149 -17.22 8.17 8.86
N ILE A 150 -18.42 7.61 9.08
CA ILE A 150 -18.69 6.69 10.20
C ILE A 150 -17.81 5.45 10.07
N TRP A 151 -17.73 4.86 8.89
CA TRP A 151 -16.91 3.66 8.63
C TRP A 151 -15.43 3.89 8.96
N ILE A 152 -14.85 4.98 8.44
CA ILE A 152 -13.45 5.34 8.74
C ILE A 152 -13.26 5.59 10.23
N SER A 153 -14.21 6.27 10.89
CA SER A 153 -14.14 6.54 12.33
C SER A 153 -14.14 5.25 13.16
N VAL A 154 -15.04 4.31 12.84
CA VAL A 154 -15.08 2.99 13.49
C VAL A 154 -13.77 2.22 13.28
N HIS A 155 -13.24 2.23 12.05
CA HIS A 155 -11.96 1.59 11.73
C HIS A 155 -10.81 2.17 12.57
N VAL A 156 -10.69 3.50 12.65
CA VAL A 156 -9.67 4.18 13.45
C VAL A 156 -9.81 3.82 14.93
N ILE A 157 -11.04 3.85 15.47
CA ILE A 157 -11.30 3.51 16.87
C ILE A 157 -10.88 2.06 17.17
N LEU A 158 -11.25 1.11 16.30
CA LEU A 158 -10.87 -0.30 16.46
C LEU A 158 -9.35 -0.48 16.45
N LEU A 159 -8.63 0.19 15.54
CA LEU A 159 -7.17 0.15 15.50
C LEU A 159 -6.55 0.68 16.80
N PHE A 160 -7.05 1.78 17.35
CA PHE A 160 -6.57 2.31 18.62
C PHE A 160 -6.89 1.38 19.79
N ILE A 161 -8.07 0.77 19.84
CA ILE A 161 -8.41 -0.20 20.87
C ILE A 161 -7.43 -1.39 20.83
N VAL A 162 -7.20 -1.96 19.65
CA VAL A 162 -6.24 -3.05 19.50
C VAL A 162 -4.84 -2.61 19.89
N ALA A 163 -4.40 -1.43 19.48
CA ALA A 163 -3.08 -0.88 19.82
C ALA A 163 -2.89 -0.75 21.34
N ILE A 164 -3.90 -0.31 22.08
CA ILE A 164 -3.88 -0.21 23.54
C ILE A 164 -3.77 -1.61 24.16
N LEU A 165 -4.56 -2.58 23.66
CA LEU A 165 -4.58 -3.94 24.20
C LEU A 165 -3.24 -4.65 24.05
N ILE A 166 -2.58 -4.50 22.89
CA ILE A 166 -1.29 -5.14 22.61
C ILE A 166 -0.09 -4.25 22.90
N LYS A 167 -0.33 -3.01 23.38
CA LYS A 167 0.70 -1.97 23.62
C LYS A 167 1.59 -1.73 22.41
N ALA A 168 0.98 -1.67 21.20
CA ALA A 168 1.70 -1.50 19.96
C ALA A 168 2.17 -0.05 19.80
N PRO A 169 3.42 0.19 19.37
CA PRO A 169 3.88 1.51 18.97
C PRO A 169 3.00 2.11 17.87
N TYR A 170 2.75 3.42 17.96
CA TYR A 170 1.92 4.14 17.02
C TYR A 170 2.35 3.97 15.55
N PHE A 171 3.64 3.79 15.32
CA PHE A 171 4.18 3.51 13.99
C PHE A 171 3.48 2.30 13.34
N PHE A 172 3.34 1.18 14.04
CA PHE A 172 2.68 -0.02 13.50
C PHE A 172 1.19 0.19 13.28
N VAL A 173 0.53 0.98 14.13
CA VAL A 173 -0.88 1.36 13.96
C VAL A 173 -1.07 2.21 12.71
N ALA A 174 -0.15 3.15 12.46
CA ALA A 174 -0.20 4.02 11.30
C ALA A 174 0.10 3.29 9.98
N VAL A 175 1.03 2.31 10.00
CA VAL A 175 1.36 1.50 8.82
C VAL A 175 0.28 0.46 8.52
N GLY A 176 -0.39 -0.08 9.56
CA GLY A 176 -1.48 -1.06 9.41
C GLY A 176 -2.85 -0.46 9.11
N SER A 177 -2.96 0.86 9.09
CA SER A 177 -4.23 1.56 8.78
C SER A 177 -4.40 1.78 7.28
#